data_2fb2198777f6b099d5bc8f5fa0d32a47
#
_entry.id   2fb2198777f6b099d5bc8f5fa0d32a47
#
_cell.length_a   1.000
_cell.length_b   1.000
_cell.length_c   1.000
_cell.angle_alpha   90.00
_cell.angle_beta   90.00
_cell.angle_gamma   90.00
#
_symmetry.space_group_name_H-M   'P 1'
#
loop_
_entity.id
_entity.type
_entity.pdbx_description
1 polymer ?
#
loop_
_entity_poly.entity_id
_entity_poly.type
_entity_poly.pdbx_seq_one_letter_code
_entity_poly.pdbx_strand_id
1 'polypeptide(L)'
;MVGAIMSAGTRNEAATRNKTTSWLPLVVVVLTQIQASFAVNALTVSMQGITTDLDTPATSVGTAITAGTFAMAAFILLGAKIGAKYGSRRVFQIAVAVHGLAMAAVALSVNPAMLFVAQAASGAVIALIAPALVVFIAANFSGQQQARAIGLLAAAIPAAGVLALLIAGAFASTIGWRFSFALVVLLAVVNLLLSFRLKVVPPQPAVVIDWIGAFIAAASIILLSFGFSGLSAWGVLLATPAAPFAVLGVSPAPILIVLGAIGGQLFFVWLRKRKSEHRPQIFDLDVLKSGAEKATTLAMASMLFVGTAANFLIPLYIQIVQGRTSFQTSIAVIPYTLSIFVASTLVAGLYARFLPRQIGRVGFVVVALGLIILAFTIRNEWGQFGVVLGLVILGLGQGSIVALVFNTLLSASPKRLAGDVGAWRGLVHNVSGSVGIAVASVFAVGLLSALITAAVDDSPNLPPELTAQVPLDNINFVTNDQLDEVLAATDADDAQVEEAIAINADARLRALQISLLGLAGVALLAIVPAGRMPSFSAGDIPAELSSGIEDVGDGTEARTTPGRRGPTS
;
A
#
# COMPACT_ATOMS: atom_id res chain seq x y z
N MET A 1 62.13 -7.14 11.85
CA MET A 1 61.33 -7.46 10.62
C MET A 1 59.90 -7.90 10.93
N VAL A 2 59.60 -8.40 12.13
CA VAL A 2 58.22 -8.79 12.53
C VAL A 2 57.34 -7.60 12.92
N GLY A 3 57.91 -6.49 13.39
CA GLY A 3 57.17 -5.28 13.77
C GLY A 3 56.59 -4.44 12.60
N ALA A 4 57.15 -4.58 11.39
CA ALA A 4 56.69 -3.83 10.20
C ALA A 4 55.50 -4.50 9.50
N ILE A 5 55.29 -5.79 9.66
CA ILE A 5 54.21 -6.57 9.07
C ILE A 5 52.90 -6.36 9.87
N MET A 6 52.99 -6.22 11.20
CA MET A 6 51.79 -5.94 12.04
C MET A 6 51.27 -4.51 11.90
N SER A 7 52.12 -3.52 11.56
CA SER A 7 51.66 -2.14 11.35
C SER A 7 51.01 -1.88 9.98
N ALA A 8 51.25 -2.74 8.99
CA ALA A 8 50.63 -2.65 7.66
C ALA A 8 49.22 -3.26 7.63
N GLY A 9 48.97 -4.32 8.41
CA GLY A 9 47.66 -4.94 8.55
C GLY A 9 46.63 -4.02 9.21
N THR A 10 47.00 -3.35 10.28
CA THR A 10 46.13 -2.45 11.04
C THR A 10 45.83 -1.12 10.30
N ARG A 11 46.74 -0.66 9.42
CA ARG A 11 46.49 0.52 8.57
C ARG A 11 45.50 0.22 7.41
N ASN A 12 45.52 -1.00 6.86
CA ASN A 12 44.55 -1.38 5.81
C ASN A 12 43.15 -1.61 6.36
N GLU A 13 42.99 -2.14 7.59
CA GLU A 13 41.69 -2.27 8.23
C GLU A 13 41.09 -0.92 8.65
N ALA A 14 41.91 0.08 9.04
CA ALA A 14 41.44 1.42 9.34
C ALA A 14 41.03 2.21 8.06
N ALA A 15 41.67 1.95 6.92
CA ALA A 15 41.37 2.62 5.65
C ALA A 15 40.07 2.11 4.99
N THR A 16 39.62 0.90 5.32
CA THR A 16 38.33 0.35 4.85
C THR A 16 37.13 0.85 5.66
N ARG A 17 37.33 1.49 6.80
CA ARG A 17 36.28 1.88 7.75
C ARG A 17 35.64 3.24 7.50
N ASN A 18 36.05 4.01 6.49
CA ASN A 18 35.55 5.38 6.25
C ASN A 18 35.11 5.64 4.80
N LYS A 19 34.48 4.66 4.13
CA LYS A 19 33.67 4.99 2.96
C LYS A 19 32.35 5.57 3.47
N THR A 20 32.24 6.87 3.54
CA THR A 20 30.97 7.57 3.76
C THR A 20 29.94 7.01 2.77
N THR A 21 28.97 6.26 3.29
CA THR A 21 27.92 5.67 2.47
C THR A 21 27.16 6.83 1.82
N SER A 22 27.21 6.91 0.50
CA SER A 22 26.48 7.95 -0.23
C SER A 22 24.98 7.82 0.03
N TRP A 23 24.35 8.91 0.44
CA TRP A 23 22.88 8.97 0.62
C TRP A 23 22.12 9.16 -0.69
N LEU A 24 22.83 9.33 -1.81
CA LEU A 24 22.21 9.51 -3.13
C LEU A 24 21.21 8.39 -3.50
N PRO A 25 21.49 7.09 -3.26
CA PRO A 25 20.50 6.04 -3.52
C PRO A 25 19.20 6.25 -2.75
N LEU A 26 19.29 6.71 -1.50
CA LEU A 26 18.09 6.99 -0.70
C LEU A 26 17.30 8.18 -1.23
N VAL A 27 17.99 9.25 -1.65
CA VAL A 27 17.33 10.40 -2.27
C VAL A 27 16.54 9.99 -3.51
N VAL A 28 17.16 9.19 -4.40
CA VAL A 28 16.47 8.66 -5.60
C VAL A 28 15.28 7.79 -5.22
N VAL A 29 15.45 6.89 -4.24
CA VAL A 29 14.38 6.01 -3.76
C VAL A 29 13.19 6.82 -3.22
N VAL A 30 13.45 7.78 -2.34
CA VAL A 30 12.39 8.61 -1.72
C VAL A 30 11.70 9.50 -2.75
N LEU A 31 12.45 10.20 -3.61
CA LEU A 31 11.89 11.04 -4.66
C LEU A 31 11.05 10.23 -5.64
N THR A 32 11.49 9.02 -6.01
CA THR A 32 10.71 8.16 -6.91
C THR A 32 9.44 7.64 -6.23
N GLN A 33 9.50 7.30 -4.94
CA GLN A 33 8.30 6.93 -4.19
C GLN A 33 7.31 8.10 -4.11
N ILE A 34 7.80 9.33 -3.86
CA ILE A 34 6.98 10.54 -3.89
C ILE A 34 6.38 10.74 -5.28
N GLN A 35 7.17 10.63 -6.35
CA GLN A 35 6.70 10.75 -7.73
C GLN A 35 5.53 9.80 -8.02
N ALA A 36 5.67 8.51 -7.69
CA ALA A 36 4.66 7.51 -7.95
C ALA A 36 3.38 7.73 -7.12
N SER A 37 3.54 8.00 -5.82
CA SER A 37 2.40 8.21 -4.91
C SER A 37 1.70 9.54 -5.17
N PHE A 38 2.43 10.61 -5.52
CA PHE A 38 1.86 11.89 -5.89
C PHE A 38 0.99 11.74 -7.15
N ALA A 39 1.46 11.04 -8.18
CA ALA A 39 0.72 10.85 -9.43
C ALA A 39 -0.66 10.21 -9.20
N VAL A 40 -0.74 9.18 -8.34
CA VAL A 40 -2.00 8.51 -8.00
C VAL A 40 -2.95 9.45 -7.24
N ASN A 41 -2.46 10.15 -6.22
CA ASN A 41 -3.30 11.04 -5.41
C ASN A 41 -3.72 12.30 -6.18
N ALA A 42 -2.83 12.86 -7.02
CA ALA A 42 -3.13 14.03 -7.85
C ALA A 42 -4.29 13.77 -8.81
N LEU A 43 -4.43 12.54 -9.35
CA LEU A 43 -5.54 12.21 -10.23
C LEU A 43 -6.88 12.27 -9.50
N THR A 44 -6.93 11.75 -8.27
CA THR A 44 -8.13 11.80 -7.43
C THR A 44 -8.51 13.26 -7.08
N VAL A 45 -7.52 14.07 -6.71
CA VAL A 45 -7.73 15.50 -6.39
C VAL A 45 -8.18 16.30 -7.62
N SER A 46 -7.67 15.95 -8.78
CA SER A 46 -7.96 16.64 -10.05
C SER A 46 -9.27 16.17 -10.71
N MET A 47 -10.01 15.25 -10.10
CA MET A 47 -11.17 14.60 -10.70
C MET A 47 -12.19 15.60 -11.26
N GLN A 48 -12.59 16.60 -10.49
CA GLN A 48 -13.55 17.62 -10.91
C GLN A 48 -13.03 18.42 -12.13
N GLY A 49 -11.76 18.85 -12.11
CA GLY A 49 -11.15 19.56 -13.23
C GLY A 49 -11.09 18.70 -14.50
N ILE A 50 -10.79 17.41 -14.36
CA ILE A 50 -10.74 16.46 -15.47
C ILE A 50 -12.14 16.21 -16.05
N THR A 51 -13.16 16.00 -15.21
CA THR A 51 -14.55 15.76 -15.66
C THR A 51 -15.10 16.95 -16.43
N THR A 52 -14.83 18.17 -15.93
CA THR A 52 -15.26 19.40 -16.62
C THR A 52 -14.52 19.60 -17.94
N ASP A 53 -13.23 19.36 -17.98
CA ASP A 53 -12.36 19.72 -19.11
C ASP A 53 -12.42 18.69 -20.25
N LEU A 54 -12.68 17.42 -19.94
CA LEU A 54 -12.85 16.32 -20.91
C LEU A 54 -14.31 15.98 -21.19
N ASP A 55 -15.26 16.75 -20.65
CA ASP A 55 -16.70 16.51 -20.75
C ASP A 55 -17.07 15.03 -20.51
N THR A 56 -16.65 14.51 -19.34
CA THR A 56 -16.76 13.09 -19.02
C THR A 56 -17.25 12.87 -17.59
N PRO A 57 -18.05 11.83 -17.32
CA PRO A 57 -18.49 11.53 -15.97
C PRO A 57 -17.31 11.12 -15.06
N ALA A 58 -17.42 11.37 -13.75
CA ALA A 58 -16.42 11.01 -12.74
C ALA A 58 -16.07 9.50 -12.75
N THR A 59 -17.01 8.66 -13.16
CA THR A 59 -16.82 7.21 -13.33
C THR A 59 -15.74 6.87 -14.35
N SER A 60 -15.58 7.66 -15.42
CA SER A 60 -14.51 7.47 -16.41
C SER A 60 -13.14 7.74 -15.81
N VAL A 61 -13.00 8.76 -14.95
CA VAL A 61 -11.75 9.07 -14.22
C VAL A 61 -11.47 7.96 -13.21
N GLY A 62 -12.47 7.50 -12.47
CA GLY A 62 -12.37 6.36 -11.56
C GLY A 62 -11.90 5.09 -12.27
N THR A 63 -12.41 4.83 -13.47
CA THR A 63 -12.00 3.69 -14.31
C THR A 63 -10.52 3.80 -14.72
N ALA A 64 -10.04 5.00 -15.05
CA ALA A 64 -8.62 5.22 -15.36
C ALA A 64 -7.72 4.97 -14.14
N ILE A 65 -8.11 5.43 -12.92
CA ILE A 65 -7.38 5.14 -11.67
C ILE A 65 -7.31 3.63 -11.44
N THR A 66 -8.43 2.95 -11.61
CA THR A 66 -8.55 1.50 -11.43
C THR A 66 -7.67 0.74 -12.42
N ALA A 67 -7.63 1.17 -13.68
CA ALA A 67 -6.76 0.57 -14.72
C ALA A 67 -5.28 0.66 -14.34
N GLY A 68 -4.81 1.80 -13.82
CA GLY A 68 -3.45 1.95 -13.31
C GLY A 68 -3.14 1.02 -12.16
N THR A 69 -4.05 0.92 -11.19
CA THR A 69 -3.90 0.03 -10.03
C THR A 69 -3.84 -1.44 -10.44
N PHE A 70 -4.71 -1.86 -11.35
CA PHE A 70 -4.72 -3.24 -11.84
C PHE A 70 -3.48 -3.57 -12.67
N ALA A 71 -3.05 -2.66 -13.54
CA ALA A 71 -1.82 -2.85 -14.30
C ALA A 71 -0.61 -2.98 -13.35
N MET A 72 -0.52 -2.15 -12.31
CA MET A 72 0.53 -2.27 -11.30
C MET A 72 0.48 -3.62 -10.60
N ALA A 73 -0.68 -4.06 -10.13
CA ALA A 73 -0.86 -5.32 -9.43
C ALA A 73 -0.50 -6.53 -10.31
N ALA A 74 -0.92 -6.50 -11.58
CA ALA A 74 -0.65 -7.57 -12.56
C ALA A 74 0.84 -7.77 -12.85
N PHE A 75 1.59 -6.67 -12.93
CA PHE A 75 2.99 -6.72 -13.38
C PHE A 75 4.01 -6.70 -12.25
N ILE A 76 3.62 -6.56 -10.98
CA ILE A 76 4.59 -6.31 -9.89
C ILE A 76 5.56 -7.48 -9.66
N LEU A 77 5.10 -8.74 -9.73
CA LEU A 77 5.97 -9.90 -9.62
C LEU A 77 6.90 -10.04 -10.85
N LEU A 78 6.35 -9.76 -12.02
CA LEU A 78 7.10 -9.76 -13.27
C LEU A 78 8.18 -8.68 -13.26
N GLY A 79 7.88 -7.49 -12.75
CA GLY A 79 8.81 -6.37 -12.61
C GLY A 79 10.07 -6.71 -11.82
N ALA A 80 9.94 -7.48 -10.72
CA ALA A 80 11.09 -7.94 -9.95
C ALA A 80 12.03 -8.83 -10.78
N LYS A 81 11.48 -9.78 -11.55
CA LYS A 81 12.28 -10.69 -12.39
C LYS A 81 12.91 -10.01 -13.59
N ILE A 82 12.19 -9.06 -14.21
CA ILE A 82 12.75 -8.21 -15.28
C ILE A 82 13.92 -7.40 -14.74
N GLY A 83 13.76 -6.79 -13.55
CA GLY A 83 14.82 -6.04 -12.88
C GLY A 83 16.05 -6.89 -12.57
N ALA A 84 15.86 -8.11 -12.06
CA ALA A 84 16.95 -9.04 -11.78
C ALA A 84 17.68 -9.48 -13.07
N LYS A 85 16.93 -9.84 -14.13
CA LYS A 85 17.48 -10.35 -15.38
C LYS A 85 18.27 -9.32 -16.18
N TYR A 86 17.73 -8.11 -16.33
CA TYR A 86 18.29 -7.06 -17.20
C TYR A 86 19.08 -5.99 -16.44
N GLY A 87 19.14 -6.09 -15.10
CA GLY A 87 19.80 -5.15 -14.21
C GLY A 87 18.85 -4.07 -13.70
N SER A 88 18.69 -4.03 -12.37
CA SER A 88 17.72 -3.15 -11.69
C SER A 88 17.86 -1.67 -12.04
N ARG A 89 19.11 -1.16 -12.21
CA ARG A 89 19.34 0.24 -12.57
C ARG A 89 18.83 0.54 -13.98
N ARG A 90 19.11 -0.30 -14.98
CA ARG A 90 18.70 -0.09 -16.36
C ARG A 90 17.19 -0.15 -16.51
N VAL A 91 16.57 -1.16 -15.90
CA VAL A 91 15.11 -1.33 -15.90
C VAL A 91 14.43 -0.16 -15.19
N PHE A 92 14.97 0.30 -14.07
CA PHE A 92 14.50 1.47 -13.34
C PHE A 92 14.54 2.75 -14.21
N GLN A 93 15.65 3.00 -14.93
CA GLN A 93 15.79 4.16 -15.80
C GLN A 93 14.75 4.17 -16.91
N ILE A 94 14.55 3.02 -17.57
CA ILE A 94 13.52 2.87 -18.61
C ILE A 94 12.13 3.09 -18.00
N ALA A 95 11.84 2.48 -16.86
CA ALA A 95 10.54 2.57 -16.21
C ALA A 95 10.23 4.01 -15.75
N VAL A 96 11.19 4.74 -15.18
CA VAL A 96 11.02 6.16 -14.80
C VAL A 96 10.79 7.04 -16.03
N ALA A 97 11.53 6.80 -17.13
CA ALA A 97 11.33 7.54 -18.38
C ALA A 97 9.92 7.28 -18.96
N VAL A 98 9.48 6.02 -19.01
CA VAL A 98 8.13 5.67 -19.50
C VAL A 98 7.04 6.19 -18.56
N HIS A 99 7.28 6.20 -17.24
CA HIS A 99 6.35 6.83 -16.29
C HIS A 99 6.22 8.34 -16.54
N GLY A 100 7.34 9.03 -16.79
CA GLY A 100 7.33 10.45 -17.18
C GLY A 100 6.53 10.70 -18.46
N LEU A 101 6.73 9.86 -19.50
CA LEU A 101 5.95 9.93 -20.75
C LEU A 101 4.45 9.64 -20.52
N ALA A 102 4.13 8.65 -19.69
CA ALA A 102 2.74 8.37 -19.32
C ALA A 102 2.09 9.57 -18.60
N MET A 103 2.81 10.22 -17.68
CA MET A 103 2.32 11.43 -17.00
C MET A 103 2.20 12.63 -17.94
N ALA A 104 3.10 12.76 -18.92
CA ALA A 104 2.94 13.74 -19.99
C ALA A 104 1.68 13.45 -20.83
N ALA A 105 1.41 12.19 -21.16
CA ALA A 105 0.18 11.81 -21.85
C ALA A 105 -1.08 12.09 -21.02
N VAL A 106 -1.03 11.92 -19.67
CA VAL A 106 -2.11 12.36 -18.77
C VAL A 106 -2.31 13.88 -18.86
N ALA A 107 -1.23 14.65 -18.73
CA ALA A 107 -1.29 16.12 -18.79
C ALA A 107 -1.83 16.66 -20.13
N LEU A 108 -1.57 15.94 -21.21
CA LEU A 108 -1.97 16.29 -22.57
C LEU A 108 -3.25 15.56 -23.02
N SER A 109 -3.93 14.84 -22.13
CA SER A 109 -5.12 14.07 -22.49
C SER A 109 -6.25 14.99 -22.97
N VAL A 110 -6.86 14.59 -24.08
CA VAL A 110 -7.98 15.28 -24.75
C VAL A 110 -9.28 14.46 -24.72
N ASN A 111 -9.21 13.23 -24.23
CA ASN A 111 -10.36 12.35 -24.08
C ASN A 111 -10.12 11.29 -22.99
N PRO A 112 -11.18 10.65 -22.46
CA PRO A 112 -11.07 9.63 -21.41
C PRO A 112 -10.26 8.40 -21.81
N ALA A 113 -10.27 8.01 -23.09
CA ALA A 113 -9.55 6.83 -23.57
C ALA A 113 -8.03 7.03 -23.48
N MET A 114 -7.53 8.23 -23.83
CA MET A 114 -6.12 8.59 -23.66
C MET A 114 -5.71 8.57 -22.19
N LEU A 115 -6.55 9.11 -21.30
CA LEU A 115 -6.34 9.09 -19.86
C LEU A 115 -6.25 7.64 -19.33
N PHE A 116 -7.17 6.76 -19.76
CA PHE A 116 -7.18 5.35 -19.38
C PHE A 116 -5.88 4.62 -19.80
N VAL A 117 -5.48 4.76 -21.06
CA VAL A 117 -4.26 4.12 -21.59
C VAL A 117 -3.02 4.64 -20.87
N ALA A 118 -2.93 5.95 -20.65
CA ALA A 118 -1.81 6.58 -19.96
C ALA A 118 -1.70 6.09 -18.50
N GLN A 119 -2.83 5.95 -17.79
CA GLN A 119 -2.86 5.42 -16.42
C GLN A 119 -2.51 3.93 -16.37
N ALA A 120 -3.00 3.12 -17.29
CA ALA A 120 -2.62 1.71 -17.39
C ALA A 120 -1.12 1.55 -17.63
N ALA A 121 -0.54 2.34 -18.54
CA ALA A 121 0.91 2.37 -18.80
C ALA A 121 1.70 2.82 -17.54
N SER A 122 1.24 3.86 -16.86
CA SER A 122 1.81 4.33 -15.59
C SER A 122 1.85 3.21 -14.55
N GLY A 123 0.72 2.54 -14.32
CA GLY A 123 0.64 1.42 -13.37
C GLY A 123 1.59 0.28 -13.71
N ALA A 124 1.64 -0.13 -14.97
CA ALA A 124 2.52 -1.20 -15.44
C ALA A 124 4.01 -0.89 -15.18
N VAL A 125 4.45 0.35 -15.37
CA VAL A 125 5.86 0.71 -15.12
C VAL A 125 6.15 0.98 -13.64
N ILE A 126 5.19 1.42 -12.84
CA ILE A 126 5.34 1.49 -11.39
C ILE A 126 5.59 0.08 -10.81
N ALA A 127 4.99 -0.96 -11.40
CA ALA A 127 5.26 -2.34 -11.04
C ALA A 127 6.73 -2.77 -11.23
N LEU A 128 7.46 -2.15 -12.16
CA LEU A 128 8.90 -2.36 -12.34
C LEU A 128 9.72 -1.48 -11.38
N ILE A 129 9.25 -0.29 -11.09
CA ILE A 129 9.92 0.67 -10.19
C ILE A 129 9.93 0.16 -8.75
N ALA A 130 8.79 -0.28 -8.22
CA ALA A 130 8.63 -0.60 -6.81
C ALA A 130 9.61 -1.67 -6.29
N PRO A 131 9.84 -2.82 -6.97
CA PRO A 131 10.87 -3.78 -6.57
C PRO A 131 12.29 -3.22 -6.66
N ALA A 132 12.58 -2.36 -7.67
CA ALA A 132 13.90 -1.77 -7.86
C ALA A 132 14.30 -0.86 -6.69
N LEU A 133 13.35 -0.11 -6.10
CA LEU A 133 13.60 0.72 -4.92
C LEU A 133 14.12 -0.11 -3.74
N VAL A 134 13.53 -1.29 -3.53
CA VAL A 134 13.96 -2.22 -2.47
C VAL A 134 15.34 -2.78 -2.75
N VAL A 135 15.62 -3.15 -4.01
CA VAL A 135 16.95 -3.62 -4.44
C VAL A 135 18.01 -2.54 -4.18
N PHE A 136 17.72 -1.27 -4.48
CA PHE A 136 18.66 -0.17 -4.23
C PHE A 136 18.93 0.02 -2.75
N ILE A 137 17.91 -0.12 -1.88
CA ILE A 137 18.11 -0.06 -0.43
C ILE A 137 18.99 -1.23 0.03
N ALA A 138 18.65 -2.46 -0.35
CA ALA A 138 19.37 -3.66 0.06
C ALA A 138 20.83 -3.70 -0.44
N ALA A 139 21.10 -3.12 -1.63
CA ALA A 139 22.43 -3.08 -2.22
C ALA A 139 23.36 -2.00 -1.60
N ASN A 140 22.80 -0.94 -1.00
CA ASN A 140 23.59 0.21 -0.52
C ASN A 140 23.59 0.37 1.00
N PHE A 141 22.64 -0.22 1.71
CA PHE A 141 22.46 -0.04 3.15
C PHE A 141 22.36 -1.38 3.87
N SER A 142 22.75 -1.42 5.13
CA SER A 142 22.66 -2.59 6.01
C SER A 142 22.36 -2.16 7.44
N GLY A 143 21.87 -3.08 8.27
CA GLY A 143 21.59 -2.84 9.69
C GLY A 143 20.68 -1.61 9.92
N GLN A 144 21.07 -0.75 10.83
CA GLN A 144 20.28 0.44 11.20
C GLN A 144 20.10 1.45 10.06
N GLN A 145 21.07 1.55 9.13
CA GLN A 145 20.95 2.42 7.95
C GLN A 145 19.88 1.90 6.99
N GLN A 146 19.81 0.58 6.78
CA GLN A 146 18.76 -0.05 5.99
C GLN A 146 17.38 0.19 6.62
N ALA A 147 17.26 0.03 7.94
CA ALA A 147 16.01 0.28 8.67
C ALA A 147 15.54 1.74 8.50
N ARG A 148 16.46 2.71 8.59
CA ARG A 148 16.15 4.13 8.33
C ARG A 148 15.72 4.36 6.88
N ALA A 149 16.41 3.76 5.92
CA ALA A 149 16.07 3.88 4.50
C ALA A 149 14.67 3.31 4.19
N ILE A 150 14.33 2.16 4.78
CA ILE A 150 12.98 1.56 4.68
C ILE A 150 11.94 2.44 5.36
N GLY A 151 12.25 3.00 6.53
CA GLY A 151 11.37 3.95 7.23
C GLY A 151 11.04 5.17 6.37
N LEU A 152 12.06 5.77 5.74
CA LEU A 152 11.89 6.91 4.83
C LEU A 152 11.11 6.54 3.55
N LEU A 153 11.36 5.35 2.98
CA LEU A 153 10.57 4.83 1.85
C LEU A 153 9.09 4.69 2.23
N ALA A 154 8.81 4.14 3.41
CA ALA A 154 7.44 3.97 3.90
C ALA A 154 6.78 5.33 4.19
N ALA A 155 7.51 6.27 4.78
CA ALA A 155 7.05 7.61 5.09
C ALA A 155 6.81 8.49 3.84
N ALA A 156 7.49 8.22 2.74
CA ALA A 156 7.32 8.94 1.49
C ALA A 156 5.91 8.77 0.89
N ILE A 157 5.23 7.65 1.16
CA ILE A 157 3.87 7.38 0.65
C ILE A 157 2.85 8.38 1.21
N PRO A 158 2.63 8.47 2.53
CA PRO A 158 1.68 9.44 3.08
C PRO A 158 2.13 10.88 2.86
N ALA A 159 3.43 11.16 2.91
CA ALA A 159 3.95 12.51 2.62
C ALA A 159 3.58 12.95 1.19
N ALA A 160 3.72 12.06 0.21
CA ALA A 160 3.31 12.34 -1.17
C ALA A 160 1.80 12.55 -1.30
N GLY A 161 0.99 11.85 -0.50
CA GLY A 161 -0.46 12.05 -0.44
C GLY A 161 -0.81 13.48 -0.01
N VAL A 162 -0.21 13.95 1.10
CA VAL A 162 -0.40 15.35 1.56
C VAL A 162 0.09 16.36 0.53
N LEU A 163 1.28 16.15 -0.04
CA LEU A 163 1.83 17.04 -1.07
C LEU A 163 0.90 17.10 -2.30
N ALA A 164 0.33 15.96 -2.72
CA ALA A 164 -0.61 15.91 -3.83
C ALA A 164 -1.88 16.71 -3.51
N LEU A 165 -2.46 16.54 -2.31
CA LEU A 165 -3.65 17.28 -1.89
C LEU A 165 -3.40 18.78 -1.88
N LEU A 166 -2.29 19.23 -1.34
CA LEU A 166 -1.96 20.65 -1.26
C LEU A 166 -1.57 21.23 -2.62
N ILE A 167 -0.64 20.61 -3.33
CA ILE A 167 -0.09 21.15 -4.59
C ILE A 167 -1.08 20.94 -5.74
N ALA A 168 -1.61 19.71 -5.91
CA ALA A 168 -2.56 19.46 -6.98
C ALA A 168 -3.90 20.16 -6.74
N GLY A 169 -4.34 20.30 -5.48
CA GLY A 169 -5.50 21.08 -5.10
C GLY A 169 -5.32 22.57 -5.43
N ALA A 170 -4.16 23.14 -5.09
CA ALA A 170 -3.83 24.53 -5.42
C ALA A 170 -3.75 24.74 -6.95
N PHE A 171 -3.11 23.82 -7.69
CA PHE A 171 -3.04 23.93 -9.14
C PHE A 171 -4.41 23.80 -9.80
N ALA A 172 -5.23 22.84 -9.36
CA ALA A 172 -6.57 22.66 -9.90
C ALA A 172 -7.44 23.91 -9.76
N SER A 173 -7.29 24.66 -8.67
CA SER A 173 -8.06 25.88 -8.40
C SER A 173 -7.49 27.15 -9.05
N THR A 174 -6.23 27.18 -9.51
CA THR A 174 -5.55 28.38 -10.01
C THR A 174 -5.13 28.29 -11.47
N ILE A 175 -4.27 27.35 -11.81
CA ILE A 175 -3.64 27.24 -13.14
C ILE A 175 -4.11 26.00 -13.94
N GLY A 176 -4.87 25.12 -13.30
CA GLY A 176 -5.43 23.93 -13.93
C GLY A 176 -4.74 22.62 -13.52
N TRP A 177 -5.51 21.53 -13.57
CA TRP A 177 -5.11 20.20 -13.11
C TRP A 177 -3.91 19.60 -13.89
N ARG A 178 -3.73 19.99 -15.16
CA ARG A 178 -2.66 19.50 -16.01
C ARG A 178 -1.27 19.78 -15.46
N PHE A 179 -1.10 20.90 -14.76
CA PHE A 179 0.18 21.30 -14.17
C PHE A 179 0.63 20.36 -13.03
N SER A 180 -0.30 19.68 -12.37
CA SER A 180 0.02 18.64 -11.38
C SER A 180 0.80 17.50 -12.01
N PHE A 181 0.41 17.08 -13.20
CA PHE A 181 1.10 16.02 -13.95
C PHE A 181 2.37 16.50 -14.64
N ALA A 182 2.44 17.76 -15.06
CA ALA A 182 3.68 18.38 -15.52
C ALA A 182 4.75 18.40 -14.41
N LEU A 183 4.37 18.62 -13.15
CA LEU A 183 5.28 18.48 -12.00
C LEU A 183 5.78 17.04 -11.85
N VAL A 184 4.93 16.03 -12.05
CA VAL A 184 5.36 14.61 -12.01
C VAL A 184 6.34 14.31 -13.15
N VAL A 185 6.16 14.88 -14.34
CA VAL A 185 7.12 14.78 -15.46
C VAL A 185 8.47 15.37 -15.06
N LEU A 186 8.47 16.55 -14.44
CA LEU A 186 9.71 17.18 -13.94
C LEU A 186 10.41 16.28 -12.90
N LEU A 187 9.68 15.71 -11.96
CA LEU A 187 10.22 14.76 -10.98
C LEU A 187 10.79 13.51 -11.66
N ALA A 188 10.14 13.00 -12.72
CA ALA A 188 10.65 11.87 -13.50
C ALA A 188 11.97 12.20 -14.18
N VAL A 189 12.11 13.39 -14.76
CA VAL A 189 13.38 13.85 -15.37
C VAL A 189 14.47 13.96 -14.31
N VAL A 190 14.19 14.56 -13.15
CA VAL A 190 15.16 14.67 -12.04
C VAL A 190 15.60 13.28 -11.57
N ASN A 191 14.65 12.36 -11.33
CA ASN A 191 14.95 10.99 -10.90
C ASN A 191 15.77 10.23 -11.96
N LEU A 192 15.44 10.40 -13.23
CA LEU A 192 16.21 9.81 -14.35
C LEU A 192 17.65 10.31 -14.34
N LEU A 193 17.87 11.62 -14.22
CA LEU A 193 19.20 12.22 -14.18
C LEU A 193 20.01 11.75 -12.96
N LEU A 194 19.41 11.73 -11.78
CA LEU A 194 20.06 11.24 -10.56
C LEU A 194 20.38 9.74 -10.63
N SER A 195 19.56 8.96 -11.33
CA SER A 195 19.74 7.51 -11.47
C SER A 195 21.02 7.13 -12.21
N PHE A 196 21.55 8.00 -13.05
CA PHE A 196 22.84 7.76 -13.73
C PHE A 196 24.04 7.72 -12.76
N ARG A 197 23.89 8.22 -11.54
CA ARG A 197 24.90 8.17 -10.48
C ARG A 197 24.72 6.98 -9.51
N LEU A 198 23.66 6.19 -9.66
CA LEU A 198 23.45 4.98 -8.86
C LEU A 198 24.48 3.91 -9.22
N LYS A 199 24.90 3.14 -8.23
CA LYS A 199 25.73 1.95 -8.47
C LYS A 199 24.98 0.93 -9.32
N VAL A 200 25.69 0.30 -10.24
CA VAL A 200 25.14 -0.80 -11.05
C VAL A 200 25.01 -2.02 -10.13
N VAL A 201 23.79 -2.54 -10.02
CA VAL A 201 23.57 -3.88 -9.46
C VAL A 201 23.74 -4.87 -10.64
N PRO A 202 24.66 -5.85 -10.52
CA PRO A 202 24.91 -6.77 -11.63
C PRO A 202 23.63 -7.47 -12.08
N PRO A 203 23.37 -7.57 -13.39
CA PRO A 203 22.27 -8.36 -13.92
C PRO A 203 22.51 -9.85 -13.65
N GLN A 204 21.43 -10.60 -13.52
CA GLN A 204 21.44 -12.04 -13.36
C GLN A 204 20.87 -12.71 -14.64
N PRO A 205 21.65 -12.87 -15.72
CA PRO A 205 21.15 -13.36 -17.03
C PRO A 205 20.52 -14.76 -16.96
N ALA A 206 20.96 -15.57 -15.99
CA ALA A 206 20.44 -16.92 -15.73
C ALA A 206 18.99 -16.92 -15.20
N VAL A 207 18.45 -15.77 -14.81
CA VAL A 207 17.05 -15.65 -14.36
C VAL A 207 16.11 -15.93 -15.53
N VAL A 208 15.36 -17.01 -15.42
CA VAL A 208 14.29 -17.39 -16.36
C VAL A 208 12.96 -16.89 -15.81
N ILE A 209 12.17 -16.24 -16.65
CA ILE A 209 10.85 -15.72 -16.29
C ILE A 209 9.81 -16.83 -16.44
N ASP A 210 9.08 -17.11 -15.36
CA ASP A 210 7.94 -18.02 -15.36
C ASP A 210 6.68 -17.28 -15.81
N TRP A 211 6.42 -17.28 -17.12
CA TRP A 211 5.28 -16.58 -17.72
C TRP A 211 3.92 -17.15 -17.28
N ILE A 212 3.84 -18.48 -17.05
CA ILE A 212 2.60 -19.13 -16.59
C ILE A 212 2.31 -18.70 -15.16
N GLY A 213 3.29 -18.75 -14.27
CA GLY A 213 3.17 -18.25 -12.90
C GLY A 213 2.81 -16.76 -12.86
N ALA A 214 3.43 -15.94 -13.73
CA ALA A 214 3.12 -14.52 -13.85
C ALA A 214 1.66 -14.29 -14.26
N PHE A 215 1.16 -15.02 -15.25
CA PHE A 215 -0.22 -14.92 -15.72
C PHE A 215 -1.23 -15.34 -14.64
N ILE A 216 -1.01 -16.48 -13.97
CA ILE A 216 -1.89 -16.95 -12.88
C ILE A 216 -1.94 -15.93 -11.75
N ALA A 217 -0.79 -15.39 -11.34
CA ALA A 217 -0.73 -14.36 -10.30
C ALA A 217 -1.47 -13.09 -10.71
N ALA A 218 -1.21 -12.57 -11.92
CA ALA A 218 -1.84 -11.37 -12.45
C ALA A 218 -3.37 -11.52 -12.54
N ALA A 219 -3.84 -12.62 -13.12
CA ALA A 219 -5.28 -12.91 -13.24
C ALA A 219 -5.94 -13.00 -11.85
N SER A 220 -5.32 -13.72 -10.91
CA SER A 220 -5.81 -13.85 -9.54
C SER A 220 -5.94 -12.49 -8.84
N ILE A 221 -4.90 -11.66 -8.92
CA ILE A 221 -4.88 -10.34 -8.27
C ILE A 221 -5.93 -9.42 -8.89
N ILE A 222 -6.07 -9.40 -10.22
CA ILE A 222 -7.06 -8.59 -10.93
C ILE A 222 -8.47 -9.03 -10.51
N LEU A 223 -8.76 -10.32 -10.52
CA LEU A 223 -10.07 -10.85 -10.15
C LEU A 223 -10.42 -10.52 -8.70
N LEU A 224 -9.49 -10.70 -7.75
CA LEU A 224 -9.68 -10.33 -6.35
C LEU A 224 -9.91 -8.83 -6.20
N SER A 225 -9.03 -8.01 -6.76
CA SER A 225 -9.12 -6.55 -6.60
C SER A 225 -10.39 -5.99 -7.23
N PHE A 226 -10.76 -6.47 -8.42
CA PHE A 226 -11.98 -6.04 -9.11
C PHE A 226 -13.24 -6.51 -8.37
N GLY A 227 -13.24 -7.76 -7.91
CA GLY A 227 -14.35 -8.30 -7.11
C GLY A 227 -14.55 -7.53 -5.80
N PHE A 228 -13.46 -7.29 -5.05
CA PHE A 228 -13.54 -6.50 -3.82
C PHE A 228 -13.95 -5.05 -4.08
N SER A 229 -13.41 -4.40 -5.10
CA SER A 229 -13.80 -3.01 -5.45
C SER A 229 -15.26 -2.89 -5.86
N GLY A 230 -15.85 -3.93 -6.44
CA GLY A 230 -17.25 -3.95 -6.84
C GLY A 230 -18.25 -4.29 -5.73
N LEU A 231 -17.81 -4.81 -4.58
CA LEU A 231 -18.71 -5.35 -3.54
C LEU A 231 -19.78 -4.38 -3.08
N SER A 232 -19.44 -3.12 -2.86
CA SER A 232 -20.40 -2.10 -2.38
C SER A 232 -21.33 -1.61 -3.48
N ALA A 233 -20.84 -1.50 -4.73
CA ALA A 233 -21.62 -0.96 -5.84
C ALA A 233 -22.49 -2.03 -6.52
N TRP A 234 -21.98 -3.26 -6.67
CA TRP A 234 -22.66 -4.33 -7.42
C TRP A 234 -23.48 -5.26 -6.53
N GLY A 235 -23.37 -5.08 -5.21
CA GLY A 235 -24.04 -5.90 -4.18
C GLY A 235 -23.18 -7.09 -3.71
N VAL A 236 -23.40 -7.50 -2.47
CA VAL A 236 -22.63 -8.58 -1.81
C VAL A 236 -23.03 -9.97 -2.31
N LEU A 237 -24.31 -10.21 -2.52
CA LEU A 237 -24.86 -11.49 -3.01
C LEU A 237 -25.72 -11.30 -4.25
N LEU A 238 -26.73 -10.45 -4.17
CA LEU A 238 -27.62 -10.13 -5.28
C LEU A 238 -27.07 -8.92 -6.05
N ALA A 239 -27.24 -8.96 -7.37
CA ALA A 239 -26.81 -7.89 -8.25
C ALA A 239 -27.69 -6.65 -8.07
N THR A 240 -27.06 -5.48 -7.87
CA THR A 240 -27.75 -4.19 -7.93
C THR A 240 -27.89 -3.72 -9.39
N PRO A 241 -28.72 -2.69 -9.68
CA PRO A 241 -28.79 -2.09 -11.02
C PRO A 241 -27.46 -1.52 -11.54
N ALA A 242 -26.51 -1.22 -10.65
CA ALA A 242 -25.18 -0.73 -10.99
C ALA A 242 -24.18 -1.86 -11.36
N ALA A 243 -24.57 -3.12 -11.22
CA ALA A 243 -23.73 -4.25 -11.58
C ALA A 243 -23.54 -4.34 -13.11
N PRO A 244 -22.31 -4.56 -13.63
CA PRO A 244 -22.05 -4.62 -15.06
C PRO A 244 -22.71 -5.84 -15.74
N PHE A 245 -22.96 -6.89 -14.97
CA PHE A 245 -23.71 -8.09 -15.38
C PHE A 245 -24.21 -8.83 -14.13
N ALA A 246 -25.16 -9.72 -14.30
CA ALA A 246 -25.63 -10.63 -13.26
C ALA A 246 -25.66 -12.07 -13.80
N VAL A 247 -25.28 -13.04 -12.97
CA VAL A 247 -25.36 -14.46 -13.28
C VAL A 247 -26.47 -15.07 -12.41
N LEU A 248 -27.62 -15.38 -12.98
CA LEU A 248 -28.78 -15.89 -12.23
C LEU A 248 -29.23 -14.96 -11.08
N GLY A 249 -29.08 -13.63 -11.25
CA GLY A 249 -29.39 -12.65 -10.23
C GLY A 249 -28.26 -12.44 -9.19
N VAL A 250 -27.19 -13.24 -9.24
CA VAL A 250 -26.04 -13.09 -8.34
C VAL A 250 -25.10 -12.00 -8.84
N SER A 251 -24.60 -11.20 -7.90
CA SER A 251 -23.60 -10.16 -8.17
C SER A 251 -22.30 -10.74 -8.75
N PRO A 252 -21.66 -10.06 -9.70
CA PRO A 252 -20.36 -10.48 -10.20
C PRO A 252 -19.23 -10.40 -9.13
N ALA A 253 -19.38 -9.54 -8.10
CA ALA A 253 -18.35 -9.32 -7.11
C ALA A 253 -17.93 -10.61 -6.35
N PRO A 254 -18.82 -11.37 -5.70
CA PRO A 254 -18.43 -12.60 -5.02
C PRO A 254 -17.90 -13.67 -5.99
N ILE A 255 -18.42 -13.72 -7.21
CA ILE A 255 -17.93 -14.66 -8.24
C ILE A 255 -16.47 -14.37 -8.57
N LEU A 256 -16.12 -13.11 -8.81
CA LEU A 256 -14.76 -12.68 -9.10
C LEU A 256 -13.81 -12.91 -7.91
N ILE A 257 -14.28 -12.68 -6.68
CA ILE A 257 -13.50 -12.96 -5.45
C ILE A 257 -13.19 -14.47 -5.34
N VAL A 258 -14.18 -15.32 -5.54
CA VAL A 258 -14.00 -16.78 -5.48
C VAL A 258 -13.05 -17.26 -6.59
N LEU A 259 -13.23 -16.81 -7.82
CA LEU A 259 -12.34 -17.15 -8.94
C LEU A 259 -10.91 -16.64 -8.69
N GLY A 260 -10.77 -15.44 -8.16
CA GLY A 260 -9.48 -14.88 -7.78
C GLY A 260 -8.81 -15.64 -6.64
N ALA A 261 -9.57 -16.09 -5.64
CA ALA A 261 -9.05 -16.92 -4.55
C ALA A 261 -8.60 -18.31 -5.04
N ILE A 262 -9.37 -18.94 -5.93
CA ILE A 262 -8.97 -20.19 -6.61
C ILE A 262 -7.70 -19.95 -7.42
N GLY A 263 -7.62 -18.86 -8.19
CA GLY A 263 -6.41 -18.48 -8.91
C GLY A 263 -5.20 -18.31 -8.00
N GLY A 264 -5.37 -17.68 -6.83
CA GLY A 264 -4.34 -17.54 -5.81
C GLY A 264 -3.86 -18.88 -5.25
N GLN A 265 -4.77 -19.81 -4.98
CA GLN A 265 -4.40 -21.17 -4.57
C GLN A 265 -3.65 -21.90 -5.68
N LEU A 266 -4.13 -21.83 -6.93
CA LEU A 266 -3.46 -22.40 -8.10
C LEU A 266 -2.05 -21.82 -8.28
N PHE A 267 -1.88 -20.52 -8.05
CA PHE A 267 -0.56 -19.89 -8.07
C PHE A 267 0.40 -20.50 -7.05
N PHE A 268 -0.01 -20.69 -5.80
CA PHE A 268 0.84 -21.32 -4.78
C PHE A 268 1.10 -22.80 -5.07
N VAL A 269 0.12 -23.54 -5.60
CA VAL A 269 0.32 -24.93 -6.06
C VAL A 269 1.33 -24.97 -7.20
N TRP A 270 1.23 -24.08 -8.18
CA TRP A 270 2.16 -23.93 -9.28
C TRP A 270 3.58 -23.64 -8.81
N LEU A 271 3.75 -22.67 -7.89
CA LEU A 271 5.06 -22.34 -7.32
C LEU A 271 5.69 -23.55 -6.61
N ARG A 272 4.91 -24.28 -5.80
CA ARG A 272 5.40 -25.49 -5.11
C ARG A 272 5.82 -26.57 -6.08
N LYS A 273 5.04 -26.80 -7.14
CA LYS A 273 5.37 -27.75 -8.21
C LYS A 273 6.68 -27.34 -8.91
N ARG A 274 6.80 -26.08 -9.31
CA ARG A 274 8.03 -25.56 -9.93
C ARG A 274 9.25 -25.70 -9.02
N LYS A 275 9.07 -25.44 -7.72
CA LYS A 275 10.13 -25.62 -6.72
C LYS A 275 10.57 -27.08 -6.59
N SER A 276 9.63 -28.04 -6.54
CA SER A 276 9.95 -29.47 -6.46
C SER A 276 10.64 -30.00 -7.72
N GLU A 277 10.33 -29.42 -8.89
CA GLU A 277 10.96 -29.75 -10.18
C GLU A 277 12.29 -28.99 -10.40
N HIS A 278 12.77 -28.18 -9.42
CA HIS A 278 13.96 -27.31 -9.53
C HIS A 278 13.89 -26.35 -10.72
N ARG A 279 12.68 -25.95 -11.11
CA ARG A 279 12.44 -25.01 -12.22
C ARG A 279 12.33 -23.56 -11.73
N PRO A 280 12.68 -22.58 -12.55
CA PRO A 280 12.55 -21.18 -12.21
C PRO A 280 11.12 -20.79 -11.82
N GLN A 281 10.96 -19.96 -10.80
CA GLN A 281 9.70 -19.48 -10.27
C GLN A 281 9.60 -17.95 -10.47
N ILE A 282 8.35 -17.44 -10.67
CA ILE A 282 8.13 -15.98 -10.74
C ILE A 282 8.35 -15.33 -9.37
N PHE A 283 8.09 -16.04 -8.28
CA PHE A 283 8.31 -15.61 -6.91
C PHE A 283 9.00 -16.74 -6.14
N ASP A 284 10.10 -16.42 -5.47
CA ASP A 284 10.84 -17.40 -4.68
C ASP A 284 10.17 -17.59 -3.31
N LEU A 285 9.67 -18.83 -3.08
CA LEU A 285 9.02 -19.18 -1.82
C LEU A 285 9.96 -19.11 -0.59
N ASP A 286 11.27 -18.99 -0.81
CA ASP A 286 12.23 -18.80 0.29
C ASP A 286 12.05 -17.47 1.03
N VAL A 287 11.36 -16.48 0.43
CA VAL A 287 10.90 -15.27 1.12
C VAL A 287 9.89 -15.58 2.24
N LEU A 288 9.21 -16.74 2.16
CA LEU A 288 8.19 -17.20 3.12
C LEU A 288 8.57 -18.53 3.76
N LYS A 289 9.87 -18.81 3.92
CA LYS A 289 10.38 -20.12 4.34
C LYS A 289 9.95 -20.49 5.75
N SER A 290 10.09 -19.59 6.71
CA SER A 290 9.81 -19.85 8.11
C SER A 290 8.42 -19.39 8.57
N GLY A 291 7.98 -19.87 9.74
CA GLY A 291 6.76 -19.41 10.38
C GLY A 291 6.81 -17.93 10.77
N ALA A 292 8.00 -17.42 11.07
CA ALA A 292 8.22 -16.03 11.44
C ALA A 292 8.02 -15.07 10.27
N GLU A 293 8.48 -15.42 9.06
CA GLU A 293 8.27 -14.63 7.83
C GLU A 293 6.79 -14.62 7.42
N LYS A 294 6.10 -15.78 7.53
CA LYS A 294 4.65 -15.88 7.31
C LYS A 294 3.89 -15.02 8.31
N ALA A 295 4.29 -15.03 9.58
CA ALA A 295 3.69 -14.19 10.62
C ALA A 295 3.95 -12.70 10.36
N THR A 296 5.14 -12.33 9.90
CA THR A 296 5.47 -10.96 9.48
C THR A 296 4.62 -10.53 8.29
N THR A 297 4.42 -11.39 7.30
CA THR A 297 3.53 -11.14 6.16
C THR A 297 2.08 -10.94 6.60
N LEU A 298 1.59 -11.76 7.52
CA LEU A 298 0.23 -11.64 8.05
C LEU A 298 0.07 -10.34 8.87
N ALA A 299 1.06 -9.98 9.69
CA ALA A 299 1.07 -8.70 10.39
C ALA A 299 1.08 -7.52 9.41
N MET A 300 1.85 -7.61 8.32
CA MET A 300 1.85 -6.62 7.24
C MET A 300 0.48 -6.51 6.57
N ALA A 301 -0.14 -7.64 6.23
CA ALA A 301 -1.47 -7.67 5.64
C ALA A 301 -2.54 -7.06 6.56
N SER A 302 -2.51 -7.41 7.85
CA SER A 302 -3.44 -6.84 8.85
C SER A 302 -3.27 -5.33 9.00
N MET A 303 -2.02 -4.85 9.04
CA MET A 303 -1.72 -3.42 9.13
C MET A 303 -2.23 -2.66 7.89
N LEU A 304 -1.99 -3.20 6.70
CA LEU A 304 -2.45 -2.60 5.43
C LEU A 304 -3.98 -2.61 5.33
N PHE A 305 -4.62 -3.71 5.74
CA PHE A 305 -6.07 -3.79 5.85
C PHE A 305 -6.65 -2.69 6.75
N VAL A 306 -6.17 -2.59 8.00
CA VAL A 306 -6.63 -1.56 8.95
C VAL A 306 -6.32 -0.16 8.45
N GLY A 307 -5.12 0.05 7.85
CA GLY A 307 -4.71 1.34 7.31
C GLY A 307 -5.58 1.82 6.18
N THR A 308 -5.88 0.98 5.20
CA THR A 308 -6.73 1.36 4.05
C THR A 308 -8.20 1.50 4.43
N ALA A 309 -8.71 0.67 5.35
CA ALA A 309 -10.04 0.82 5.92
C ALA A 309 -10.18 2.16 6.68
N ALA A 310 -9.20 2.53 7.51
CA ALA A 310 -9.18 3.82 8.20
C ALA A 310 -9.08 4.99 7.21
N ASN A 311 -8.25 4.86 6.17
CA ASN A 311 -8.16 5.86 5.09
C ASN A 311 -9.45 6.00 4.26
N PHE A 312 -10.35 5.05 4.32
CA PHE A 312 -11.71 5.16 3.75
C PHE A 312 -12.67 5.81 4.76
N LEU A 313 -12.74 5.30 6.00
CA LEU A 313 -13.73 5.75 6.99
C LEU A 313 -13.47 7.17 7.52
N ILE A 314 -12.20 7.58 7.68
CA ILE A 314 -11.85 8.91 8.23
C ILE A 314 -12.26 10.03 7.28
N PRO A 315 -11.91 10.02 5.97
CA PRO A 315 -12.42 11.02 5.03
C PRO A 315 -13.94 10.97 4.89
N LEU A 316 -14.56 9.79 4.92
CA LEU A 316 -16.01 9.64 4.87
C LEU A 316 -16.68 10.38 6.05
N TYR A 317 -16.15 10.21 7.28
CA TYR A 317 -16.59 10.98 8.45
C TYR A 317 -16.46 12.48 8.21
N ILE A 318 -15.30 12.97 7.76
CA ILE A 318 -15.02 14.38 7.63
C ILE A 318 -15.87 15.04 6.53
N GLN A 319 -16.09 14.34 5.41
CA GLN A 319 -16.84 14.90 4.28
C GLN A 319 -18.36 14.76 4.46
N ILE A 320 -18.83 13.61 4.86
CA ILE A 320 -20.27 13.33 4.90
C ILE A 320 -20.89 13.74 6.23
N VAL A 321 -20.27 13.40 7.36
CA VAL A 321 -20.84 13.73 8.69
C VAL A 321 -20.57 15.20 9.04
N GLN A 322 -19.35 15.68 8.73
CA GLN A 322 -18.93 17.05 9.06
C GLN A 322 -19.23 18.09 7.95
N GLY A 323 -19.71 17.64 6.78
CA GLY A 323 -20.00 18.52 5.63
C GLY A 323 -18.78 19.27 5.10
N ARG A 324 -17.55 18.76 5.33
CA ARG A 324 -16.33 19.46 4.93
C ARG A 324 -15.94 19.17 3.50
N THR A 325 -15.34 20.17 2.84
CA THR A 325 -14.82 20.00 1.49
C THR A 325 -13.63 19.04 1.46
N SER A 326 -13.31 18.50 0.29
CA SER A 326 -12.13 17.64 0.09
C SER A 326 -10.82 18.35 0.51
N PHE A 327 -10.70 19.65 0.30
CA PHE A 327 -9.54 20.43 0.73
C PHE A 327 -9.45 20.52 2.27
N GLN A 328 -10.56 20.81 2.94
CA GLN A 328 -10.62 20.83 4.40
C GLN A 328 -10.34 19.46 5.01
N THR A 329 -10.84 18.39 4.38
CA THR A 329 -10.53 16.99 4.73
C THR A 329 -9.03 16.73 4.67
N SER A 330 -8.36 17.21 3.63
CA SER A 330 -6.92 17.08 3.45
C SER A 330 -6.13 17.70 4.59
N ILE A 331 -6.53 18.90 5.02
CA ILE A 331 -5.93 19.59 6.18
C ILE A 331 -6.19 18.82 7.47
N ALA A 332 -7.42 18.32 7.65
CA ALA A 332 -7.82 17.59 8.85
C ALA A 332 -7.05 16.26 9.04
N VAL A 333 -6.61 15.60 7.97
CA VAL A 333 -5.82 14.36 8.05
C VAL A 333 -4.30 14.58 8.15
N ILE A 334 -3.80 15.83 8.10
CA ILE A 334 -2.36 16.14 8.27
C ILE A 334 -1.78 15.55 9.56
N PRO A 335 -2.42 15.69 10.75
CA PRO A 335 -1.90 15.12 11.99
C PRO A 335 -1.67 13.62 11.91
N TYR A 336 -2.57 12.88 11.26
CA TYR A 336 -2.45 11.44 11.03
C TYR A 336 -1.27 11.10 10.12
N THR A 337 -1.17 11.72 8.96
CA THR A 337 -0.11 11.44 7.98
C THR A 337 1.27 11.89 8.47
N LEU A 338 1.35 13.01 9.19
CA LEU A 338 2.58 13.48 9.83
C LEU A 338 3.03 12.49 10.91
N SER A 339 2.11 11.95 11.70
CA SER A 339 2.41 10.95 12.73
C SER A 339 2.91 9.64 12.12
N ILE A 340 2.35 9.19 11.00
CA ILE A 340 2.89 8.04 10.24
C ILE A 340 4.33 8.33 9.80
N PHE A 341 4.58 9.52 9.22
CA PHE A 341 5.91 9.92 8.78
C PHE A 341 6.92 9.91 9.94
N VAL A 342 6.59 10.56 11.05
CA VAL A 342 7.45 10.63 12.23
C VAL A 342 7.72 9.23 12.79
N ALA A 343 6.68 8.43 13.02
CA ALA A 343 6.83 7.11 13.61
C ALA A 343 7.62 6.14 12.71
N SER A 344 7.38 6.15 11.39
CA SER A 344 8.10 5.28 10.45
C SER A 344 9.59 5.62 10.34
N THR A 345 9.97 6.87 10.57
CA THR A 345 11.39 7.29 10.61
C THR A 345 12.05 6.98 11.96
N LEU A 346 11.32 7.19 13.06
CA LEU A 346 11.88 7.03 14.41
C LEU A 346 11.95 5.56 14.86
N VAL A 347 11.07 4.69 14.35
CA VAL A 347 11.01 3.28 14.76
C VAL A 347 12.34 2.54 14.52
N ALA A 348 13.12 2.98 13.52
CA ALA A 348 14.45 2.43 13.26
C ALA A 348 15.40 2.54 14.48
N GLY A 349 15.23 3.57 15.32
CA GLY A 349 15.96 3.72 16.58
C GLY A 349 15.58 2.70 17.66
N LEU A 350 14.35 2.19 17.60
CA LEU A 350 13.87 1.19 18.56
C LEU A 350 14.45 -0.21 18.30
N TYR A 351 14.88 -0.50 17.06
CA TYR A 351 15.47 -1.82 16.72
C TYR A 351 16.77 -2.12 17.48
N ALA A 352 17.45 -1.09 17.98
CA ALA A 352 18.66 -1.28 18.79
C ALA A 352 18.35 -1.77 20.23
N ARG A 353 17.09 -1.64 20.68
CA ARG A 353 16.70 -1.92 22.08
C ARG A 353 15.61 -2.96 22.22
N PHE A 354 14.76 -3.10 21.21
CA PHE A 354 13.55 -3.94 21.26
C PHE A 354 13.49 -4.91 20.08
N LEU A 355 12.95 -6.09 20.34
CA LEU A 355 12.74 -7.10 19.33
C LEU A 355 11.56 -6.72 18.41
N PRO A 356 11.59 -7.11 17.11
CA PRO A 356 10.49 -6.85 16.16
C PRO A 356 9.10 -7.23 16.71
N ARG A 357 9.00 -8.40 17.36
CA ARG A 357 7.75 -8.86 17.97
C ARG A 357 7.21 -7.96 19.09
N GLN A 358 8.09 -7.28 19.84
CA GLN A 358 7.67 -6.36 20.91
C GLN A 358 7.16 -5.05 20.29
N ILE A 359 7.91 -4.48 19.35
CA ILE A 359 7.52 -3.26 18.63
C ILE A 359 6.20 -3.50 17.90
N GLY A 360 6.04 -4.64 17.21
CA GLY A 360 4.83 -4.99 16.47
C GLY A 360 3.60 -5.10 17.39
N ARG A 361 3.73 -5.78 18.54
CA ARG A 361 2.62 -5.89 19.52
C ARG A 361 2.20 -4.52 20.06
N VAL A 362 3.18 -3.72 20.51
CA VAL A 362 2.91 -2.36 21.02
C VAL A 362 2.32 -1.50 19.91
N GLY A 363 2.83 -1.58 18.69
CA GLY A 363 2.31 -0.83 17.55
C GLY A 363 0.83 -1.14 17.27
N PHE A 364 0.42 -2.41 17.29
CA PHE A 364 -0.99 -2.78 17.11
C PHE A 364 -1.88 -2.36 18.29
N VAL A 365 -1.37 -2.38 19.52
CA VAL A 365 -2.09 -1.81 20.67
C VAL A 365 -2.30 -0.31 20.48
N VAL A 366 -1.27 0.42 20.02
CA VAL A 366 -1.37 1.87 19.76
C VAL A 366 -2.35 2.15 18.62
N VAL A 367 -2.36 1.34 17.55
CA VAL A 367 -3.36 1.44 16.46
C VAL A 367 -4.77 1.25 17.02
N ALA A 368 -4.99 0.19 17.80
CA ALA A 368 -6.31 -0.08 18.40
C ALA A 368 -6.75 1.06 19.32
N LEU A 369 -5.84 1.59 20.16
CA LEU A 369 -6.12 2.72 21.04
C LEU A 369 -6.52 3.97 20.24
N GLY A 370 -5.81 4.30 19.16
CA GLY A 370 -6.15 5.42 18.27
C GLY A 370 -7.54 5.27 17.66
N LEU A 371 -7.90 4.08 17.18
CA LEU A 371 -9.23 3.77 16.63
C LEU A 371 -10.33 3.85 17.68
N ILE A 372 -10.07 3.37 18.90
CA ILE A 372 -11.01 3.47 20.03
C ILE A 372 -11.24 4.93 20.40
N ILE A 373 -10.17 5.74 20.53
CA ILE A 373 -10.30 7.17 20.82
C ILE A 373 -11.13 7.84 19.73
N LEU A 374 -10.87 7.57 18.45
CA LEU A 374 -11.67 8.10 17.36
C LEU A 374 -13.13 7.69 17.49
N ALA A 375 -13.44 6.42 17.72
CA ALA A 375 -14.81 5.93 17.85
C ALA A 375 -15.62 6.66 18.94
N PHE A 376 -14.98 7.03 20.06
CA PHE A 376 -15.65 7.74 21.16
C PHE A 376 -15.61 9.26 21.06
N THR A 377 -14.77 9.82 20.18
CA THR A 377 -14.60 11.28 20.07
C THR A 377 -15.23 11.89 18.82
N ILE A 378 -15.49 11.08 17.76
CA ILE A 378 -16.25 11.55 16.59
C ILE A 378 -17.67 11.91 17.00
N ARG A 379 -18.16 13.05 16.48
CA ARG A 379 -19.50 13.59 16.72
C ARG A 379 -20.02 14.25 15.45
N ASN A 380 -21.30 14.59 15.43
CA ASN A 380 -21.87 15.38 14.34
C ASN A 380 -21.23 16.78 14.25
N GLU A 381 -20.80 17.35 15.37
CA GLU A 381 -20.01 18.57 15.41
C GLU A 381 -18.51 18.26 15.52
N TRP A 382 -17.68 19.11 14.93
CA TRP A 382 -16.22 18.90 14.95
C TRP A 382 -15.65 19.11 16.36
N GLY A 383 -15.42 18.01 17.06
CA GLY A 383 -14.69 17.98 18.33
C GLY A 383 -13.18 17.89 18.07
N GLN A 384 -12.48 19.02 18.06
CA GLN A 384 -11.10 19.10 17.56
C GLN A 384 -10.09 18.25 18.33
N PHE A 385 -10.04 18.37 19.66
CA PHE A 385 -8.94 17.76 20.43
C PHE A 385 -8.96 16.23 20.41
N GLY A 386 -10.09 15.60 20.71
CA GLY A 386 -10.18 14.14 20.79
C GLY A 386 -9.95 13.46 19.45
N VAL A 387 -10.51 14.03 18.37
CA VAL A 387 -10.33 13.51 17.00
C VAL A 387 -8.87 13.63 16.57
N VAL A 388 -8.24 14.81 16.77
CA VAL A 388 -6.83 15.00 16.45
C VAL A 388 -5.94 14.07 17.26
N LEU A 389 -6.21 13.89 18.56
CA LEU A 389 -5.48 12.96 19.41
C LEU A 389 -5.59 11.52 18.88
N GLY A 390 -6.80 11.06 18.53
CA GLY A 390 -7.03 9.74 17.95
C GLY A 390 -6.28 9.55 16.63
N LEU A 391 -6.30 10.55 15.75
CA LEU A 391 -5.57 10.55 14.46
C LEU A 391 -4.05 10.46 14.68
N VAL A 392 -3.50 11.21 15.62
CA VAL A 392 -2.07 11.17 15.97
C VAL A 392 -1.67 9.80 16.49
N ILE A 393 -2.41 9.26 17.47
CA ILE A 393 -2.11 7.95 18.06
C ILE A 393 -2.22 6.82 17.02
N LEU A 394 -3.27 6.86 16.19
CA LEU A 394 -3.45 5.91 15.09
C LEU A 394 -2.25 5.96 14.13
N GLY A 395 -1.85 7.18 13.73
CA GLY A 395 -0.72 7.39 12.82
C GLY A 395 0.61 6.91 13.39
N LEU A 396 0.88 7.14 14.69
CA LEU A 396 2.09 6.65 15.37
C LEU A 396 2.15 5.12 15.37
N GLY A 397 1.03 4.45 15.67
CA GLY A 397 0.96 2.99 15.62
C GLY A 397 1.20 2.45 14.21
N GLN A 398 0.49 2.96 13.22
CA GLN A 398 0.62 2.51 11.83
C GLN A 398 2.01 2.75 11.24
N GLY A 399 2.57 3.94 11.43
CA GLY A 399 3.91 4.27 10.94
C GLY A 399 4.99 3.36 11.53
N SER A 400 4.87 3.02 12.82
CA SER A 400 5.78 2.10 13.49
C SER A 400 5.72 0.68 12.89
N ILE A 401 4.53 0.16 12.62
CA ILE A 401 4.35 -1.20 12.10
C ILE A 401 4.77 -1.29 10.63
N VAL A 402 4.40 -0.31 9.80
CA VAL A 402 4.68 -0.33 8.35
C VAL A 402 6.17 -0.45 8.07
N ALA A 403 6.96 0.38 8.74
CA ALA A 403 8.43 0.33 8.60
C ALA A 403 9.01 -0.97 9.19
N LEU A 404 8.47 -1.41 10.34
CA LEU A 404 8.91 -2.62 11.02
C LEU A 404 8.74 -3.88 10.17
N VAL A 405 7.52 -4.17 9.72
CA VAL A 405 7.19 -5.43 9.04
C VAL A 405 7.97 -5.57 7.74
N PHE A 406 8.13 -4.46 7.01
CA PHE A 406 8.88 -4.46 5.77
C PHE A 406 10.39 -4.63 5.99
N ASN A 407 10.97 -3.91 6.95
CA ASN A 407 12.38 -4.07 7.29
C ASN A 407 12.67 -5.49 7.80
N THR A 408 11.80 -6.05 8.64
CA THR A 408 11.96 -7.40 9.17
C THR A 408 11.94 -8.45 8.04
N LEU A 409 11.01 -8.35 7.09
CA LEU A 409 10.93 -9.27 5.96
C LEU A 409 12.16 -9.15 5.05
N LEU A 410 12.62 -7.93 4.78
CA LEU A 410 13.81 -7.69 3.97
C LEU A 410 15.08 -8.21 4.65
N SER A 411 15.21 -8.01 5.97
CA SER A 411 16.37 -8.46 6.74
C SER A 411 16.44 -9.98 6.92
N ALA A 412 15.27 -10.64 6.95
CA ALA A 412 15.18 -12.11 7.03
C ALA A 412 15.46 -12.81 5.69
N SER A 413 15.47 -12.08 4.58
CA SER A 413 15.61 -12.64 3.24
C SER A 413 17.03 -12.42 2.69
N PRO A 414 17.61 -13.37 1.93
CA PRO A 414 18.88 -13.18 1.24
C PRO A 414 18.82 -11.94 0.32
N LYS A 415 19.92 -11.17 0.25
CA LYS A 415 19.99 -9.95 -0.57
C LYS A 415 19.62 -10.16 -2.04
N ARG A 416 19.90 -11.35 -2.59
CA ARG A 416 19.50 -11.73 -3.96
C ARG A 416 17.98 -11.74 -4.17
N LEU A 417 17.19 -11.92 -3.11
CA LEU A 417 15.72 -11.96 -3.13
C LEU A 417 15.07 -10.60 -2.78
N ALA A 418 15.86 -9.54 -2.62
CA ALA A 418 15.32 -8.22 -2.28
C ALA A 418 14.26 -7.72 -3.27
N GLY A 419 14.40 -8.07 -4.55
CA GLY A 419 13.39 -7.79 -5.58
C GLY A 419 12.08 -8.54 -5.33
N ASP A 420 12.16 -9.83 -4.96
CA ASP A 420 11.01 -10.66 -4.63
C ASP A 420 10.31 -10.16 -3.36
N VAL A 421 11.07 -9.73 -2.33
CA VAL A 421 10.52 -9.08 -1.13
C VAL A 421 9.76 -7.80 -1.48
N GLY A 422 10.31 -6.97 -2.36
CA GLY A 422 9.66 -5.75 -2.84
C GLY A 422 8.37 -6.03 -3.61
N ALA A 423 8.39 -7.04 -4.48
CA ALA A 423 7.21 -7.48 -5.24
C ALA A 423 6.14 -8.08 -4.32
N TRP A 424 6.55 -8.90 -3.34
CA TRP A 424 5.65 -9.47 -2.34
C TRP A 424 4.98 -8.39 -1.49
N ARG A 425 5.76 -7.39 -1.04
CA ARG A 425 5.19 -6.22 -0.35
C ARG A 425 4.11 -5.55 -1.19
N GLY A 426 4.38 -5.31 -2.48
CA GLY A 426 3.42 -4.67 -3.37
C GLY A 426 2.16 -5.51 -3.60
N LEU A 427 2.30 -6.84 -3.73
CA LEU A 427 1.18 -7.77 -3.83
C LEU A 427 0.31 -7.72 -2.57
N VAL A 428 0.91 -7.86 -1.39
CA VAL A 428 0.19 -7.80 -0.11
C VAL A 428 -0.46 -6.44 0.08
N HIS A 429 0.21 -5.34 -0.31
CA HIS A 429 -0.35 -3.99 -0.26
C HIS A 429 -1.64 -3.87 -1.08
N ASN A 430 -1.62 -4.30 -2.32
CA ASN A 430 -2.77 -4.17 -3.22
C ASN A 430 -3.95 -5.05 -2.77
N VAL A 431 -3.68 -6.32 -2.46
CA VAL A 431 -4.74 -7.26 -2.04
C VAL A 431 -5.34 -6.83 -0.70
N SER A 432 -4.49 -6.60 0.32
CA SER A 432 -4.98 -6.19 1.64
C SER A 432 -5.66 -4.83 1.62
N GLY A 433 -5.18 -3.91 0.76
CA GLY A 433 -5.79 -2.61 0.55
C GLY A 433 -7.20 -2.71 -0.03
N SER A 434 -7.38 -3.47 -1.11
CA SER A 434 -8.69 -3.70 -1.73
C SER A 434 -9.67 -4.36 -0.75
N VAL A 435 -9.21 -5.39 -0.02
CA VAL A 435 -10.03 -6.07 1.00
C VAL A 435 -10.41 -5.12 2.13
N GLY A 436 -9.46 -4.30 2.61
CA GLY A 436 -9.69 -3.36 3.70
C GLY A 436 -10.77 -2.33 3.38
N ILE A 437 -10.68 -1.70 2.21
CA ILE A 437 -11.69 -0.73 1.75
C ILE A 437 -13.04 -1.41 1.56
N ALA A 438 -13.07 -2.55 0.87
CA ALA A 438 -14.32 -3.25 0.58
C ALA A 438 -15.05 -3.70 1.85
N VAL A 439 -14.33 -4.33 2.78
CA VAL A 439 -14.93 -4.78 4.04
C VAL A 439 -15.40 -3.59 4.87
N ALA A 440 -14.59 -2.51 4.97
CA ALA A 440 -14.99 -1.30 5.69
C ALA A 440 -16.24 -0.65 5.06
N SER A 441 -16.31 -0.57 3.72
CA SER A 441 -17.44 0.00 3.00
C SER A 441 -18.72 -0.83 3.21
N VAL A 442 -18.67 -2.14 2.94
CA VAL A 442 -19.83 -3.03 3.10
C VAL A 442 -20.32 -3.05 4.55
N PHE A 443 -19.39 -3.10 5.51
CA PHE A 443 -19.73 -3.13 6.93
C PHE A 443 -20.36 -1.81 7.38
N ALA A 444 -19.78 -0.67 6.99
CA ALA A 444 -20.30 0.65 7.36
C ALA A 444 -21.66 0.94 6.72
N VAL A 445 -21.83 0.62 5.43
CA VAL A 445 -23.12 0.77 4.73
C VAL A 445 -24.17 -0.19 5.26
N GLY A 446 -23.81 -1.45 5.52
CA GLY A 446 -24.73 -2.43 6.11
C GLY A 446 -25.20 -2.05 7.51
N LEU A 447 -24.28 -1.51 8.36
CA LEU A 447 -24.68 -0.97 9.67
C LEU A 447 -25.58 0.26 9.52
N LEU A 448 -25.24 1.18 8.60
CA LEU A 448 -26.06 2.36 8.35
C LEU A 448 -27.48 1.96 7.94
N SER A 449 -27.61 1.05 6.97
CA SER A 449 -28.90 0.54 6.53
C SER A 449 -29.70 -0.09 7.68
N ALA A 450 -29.07 -0.96 8.48
CA ALA A 450 -29.74 -1.61 9.60
C ALA A 450 -30.20 -0.59 10.68
N LEU A 451 -29.38 0.43 10.96
CA LEU A 451 -29.70 1.45 11.96
C LEU A 451 -30.81 2.40 11.47
N ILE A 452 -30.80 2.77 10.19
CA ILE A 452 -31.87 3.61 9.60
C ILE A 452 -33.17 2.83 9.58
N THR A 453 -33.17 1.58 9.08
CA THR A 453 -34.40 0.75 9.03
C THR A 453 -35.00 0.59 10.41
N ALA A 454 -34.19 0.24 11.42
CA ALA A 454 -34.68 0.11 12.79
C ALA A 454 -35.25 1.43 13.36
N ALA A 455 -34.61 2.56 13.09
CA ALA A 455 -35.06 3.87 13.58
C ALA A 455 -36.33 4.35 12.85
N VAL A 456 -36.46 4.06 11.57
CA VAL A 456 -37.69 4.36 10.79
C VAL A 456 -38.86 3.50 11.23
N ASP A 457 -38.63 2.19 11.48
CA ASP A 457 -39.67 1.28 11.97
C ASP A 457 -40.19 1.66 13.37
N ASP A 458 -39.32 2.26 14.22
CA ASP A 458 -39.65 2.73 15.56
C ASP A 458 -40.26 4.16 15.57
N SER A 459 -40.24 4.88 14.45
CA SER A 459 -40.70 6.27 14.38
C SER A 459 -42.21 6.36 14.10
N PRO A 460 -43.01 6.96 14.99
CA PRO A 460 -44.46 7.15 14.78
C PRO A 460 -44.78 8.23 13.74
N ASN A 461 -43.81 9.11 13.40
CA ASN A 461 -44.04 10.26 12.50
C ASN A 461 -43.69 9.94 11.04
N LEU A 462 -43.01 8.83 10.77
CA LEU A 462 -42.63 8.40 9.41
C LEU A 462 -43.52 7.23 8.95
N PRO A 463 -44.67 7.52 8.30
CA PRO A 463 -45.62 6.48 7.90
C PRO A 463 -45.02 5.61 6.80
N PRO A 464 -45.46 4.32 6.70
CA PRO A 464 -44.98 3.38 5.68
C PRO A 464 -45.18 3.86 4.23
N GLU A 465 -46.19 4.70 3.99
CA GLU A 465 -46.45 5.30 2.68
C GLU A 465 -45.33 6.25 2.23
N LEU A 466 -44.74 7.01 3.16
CA LEU A 466 -43.65 7.90 2.90
C LEU A 466 -42.35 7.11 2.70
N THR A 467 -42.10 6.11 3.54
CA THR A 467 -40.88 5.28 3.45
C THR A 467 -40.85 4.44 2.19
N ALA A 468 -42.05 4.07 1.64
CA ALA A 468 -42.16 3.40 0.33
C ALA A 468 -41.77 4.28 -0.86
N GLN A 469 -41.80 5.62 -0.71
CA GLN A 469 -41.36 6.56 -1.75
C GLN A 469 -39.85 6.72 -1.81
N VAL A 470 -39.13 6.36 -0.72
CA VAL A 470 -37.68 6.42 -0.66
C VAL A 470 -37.11 5.00 -0.80
N PRO A 471 -36.26 4.72 -1.80
CA PRO A 471 -35.70 3.38 -2.01
C PRO A 471 -34.68 3.03 -0.90
N LEU A 472 -35.20 2.54 0.25
CA LEU A 472 -34.37 2.12 1.40
C LEU A 472 -33.36 1.02 1.07
N ASP A 473 -33.60 0.27 -0.02
CA ASP A 473 -32.67 -0.75 -0.52
C ASP A 473 -31.33 -0.17 -1.04
N ASN A 474 -31.28 1.14 -1.31
CA ASN A 474 -30.09 1.85 -1.81
C ASN A 474 -29.50 2.83 -0.78
N ILE A 475 -29.73 2.60 0.51
CA ILE A 475 -29.19 3.44 1.57
C ILE A 475 -27.66 3.51 1.46
N ASN A 476 -27.14 4.72 1.41
CA ASN A 476 -25.71 5.02 1.38
C ASN A 476 -25.42 6.22 2.28
N PHE A 477 -24.14 6.50 2.50
CA PHE A 477 -23.73 7.72 3.18
C PHE A 477 -24.03 8.94 2.32
N VAL A 478 -25.12 9.66 2.64
CA VAL A 478 -25.55 10.91 1.99
C VAL A 478 -25.43 12.07 2.99
N THR A 479 -25.19 13.29 2.50
CA THR A 479 -25.21 14.48 3.34
C THR A 479 -26.65 14.85 3.73
N ASN A 480 -26.81 15.70 4.74
CA ASN A 480 -28.14 16.18 5.12
C ASN A 480 -28.80 16.95 3.97
N ASP A 481 -28.02 17.79 3.25
CA ASP A 481 -28.53 18.56 2.10
C ASP A 481 -29.01 17.65 0.96
N GLN A 482 -28.26 16.55 0.69
CA GLN A 482 -28.69 15.56 -0.31
C GLN A 482 -29.96 14.81 0.11
N LEU A 483 -30.11 14.52 1.41
CA LEU A 483 -31.32 13.87 1.91
C LEU A 483 -32.52 14.82 1.84
N ASP A 484 -32.32 16.08 2.21
CA ASP A 484 -33.33 17.12 2.10
C ASP A 484 -33.82 17.28 0.66
N GLU A 485 -32.90 17.33 -0.31
CA GLU A 485 -33.24 17.38 -1.75
C GLU A 485 -34.06 16.16 -2.22
N VAL A 486 -33.74 14.97 -1.72
CA VAL A 486 -34.50 13.74 -2.04
C VAL A 486 -35.90 13.80 -1.40
N LEU A 487 -36.01 14.22 -0.15
CA LEU A 487 -37.27 14.32 0.58
C LEU A 487 -38.18 15.43 0.02
N ALA A 488 -37.61 16.53 -0.49
CA ALA A 488 -38.37 17.59 -1.18
C ALA A 488 -39.10 17.11 -2.43
N ALA A 489 -38.75 15.95 -2.97
CA ALA A 489 -39.46 15.30 -4.09
C ALA A 489 -40.58 14.32 -3.62
N THR A 490 -40.81 14.18 -2.31
CA THR A 490 -41.82 13.34 -1.68
C THR A 490 -42.96 14.18 -1.08
N ASP A 491 -43.99 13.54 -0.54
CA ASP A 491 -45.11 14.20 0.14
C ASP A 491 -44.81 14.47 1.66
N ALA A 492 -43.54 14.47 2.07
CA ALA A 492 -43.13 14.69 3.45
C ALA A 492 -43.40 16.12 3.91
N ASP A 493 -43.96 16.29 5.11
CA ASP A 493 -44.04 17.58 5.77
C ASP A 493 -42.71 17.98 6.46
N ASP A 494 -42.59 19.25 6.87
CA ASP A 494 -41.36 19.79 7.45
C ASP A 494 -40.92 19.01 8.70
N ALA A 495 -41.85 18.50 9.53
CA ALA A 495 -41.53 17.74 10.73
C ALA A 495 -40.99 16.34 10.38
N GLN A 496 -41.53 15.71 9.36
CA GLN A 496 -41.07 14.43 8.84
C GLN A 496 -39.68 14.54 8.21
N VAL A 497 -39.41 15.63 7.48
CA VAL A 497 -38.09 15.93 6.91
C VAL A 497 -37.07 16.12 8.02
N GLU A 498 -37.38 16.93 9.06
CA GLU A 498 -36.48 17.16 10.18
C GLU A 498 -36.16 15.84 10.93
N GLU A 499 -37.15 14.98 11.17
CA GLU A 499 -36.96 13.69 11.81
C GLU A 499 -36.15 12.73 10.97
N ALA A 500 -36.38 12.64 9.67
CA ALA A 500 -35.61 11.80 8.76
C ALA A 500 -34.14 12.24 8.70
N ILE A 501 -33.87 13.54 8.69
CA ILE A 501 -32.50 14.10 8.74
C ILE A 501 -31.84 13.74 10.09
N ALA A 502 -32.56 13.85 11.20
CA ALA A 502 -32.03 13.52 12.53
C ALA A 502 -31.69 12.01 12.63
N ILE A 503 -32.58 11.14 12.16
CA ILE A 503 -32.33 9.68 12.09
C ILE A 503 -31.09 9.37 11.24
N ASN A 504 -30.99 9.95 10.06
CA ASN A 504 -29.84 9.75 9.17
C ASN A 504 -28.53 10.25 9.80
N ALA A 505 -28.53 11.40 10.47
CA ALA A 505 -27.37 11.97 11.13
C ALA A 505 -26.87 11.10 12.30
N ASP A 506 -27.79 10.56 13.14
CA ASP A 506 -27.44 9.68 14.24
C ASP A 506 -26.98 8.29 13.74
N ALA A 507 -27.70 7.70 12.79
CA ALA A 507 -27.36 6.42 12.20
C ALA A 507 -25.98 6.43 11.52
N ARG A 508 -25.64 7.49 10.75
CA ARG A 508 -24.33 7.67 10.12
C ARG A 508 -23.21 7.71 11.14
N LEU A 509 -23.40 8.48 12.22
CA LEU A 509 -22.39 8.61 13.25
C LEU A 509 -22.17 7.27 13.97
N ARG A 510 -23.24 6.59 14.37
CA ARG A 510 -23.18 5.29 15.04
C ARG A 510 -22.56 4.21 14.14
N ALA A 511 -22.94 4.16 12.87
CA ALA A 511 -22.35 3.22 11.90
C ALA A 511 -20.82 3.39 11.80
N LEU A 512 -20.34 4.63 11.78
CA LEU A 512 -18.90 4.91 11.74
C LEU A 512 -18.20 4.59 13.07
N GLN A 513 -18.82 4.89 14.22
CA GLN A 513 -18.28 4.54 15.54
C GLN A 513 -18.10 3.02 15.68
N ILE A 514 -19.12 2.24 15.33
CA ILE A 514 -19.07 0.78 15.37
C ILE A 514 -18.04 0.24 14.39
N SER A 515 -17.95 0.83 13.19
CA SER A 515 -16.95 0.43 12.18
C SER A 515 -15.51 0.67 12.66
N LEU A 516 -15.24 1.80 13.33
CA LEU A 516 -13.94 2.08 13.93
C LEU A 516 -13.61 1.12 15.08
N LEU A 517 -14.59 0.76 15.91
CA LEU A 517 -14.42 -0.26 16.96
C LEU A 517 -14.17 -1.66 16.37
N GLY A 518 -14.86 -2.01 15.29
CA GLY A 518 -14.60 -3.24 14.55
C GLY A 518 -13.15 -3.31 14.03
N LEU A 519 -12.64 -2.20 13.46
CA LEU A 519 -11.24 -2.10 13.03
C LEU A 519 -10.26 -2.17 14.22
N ALA A 520 -10.61 -1.60 15.39
CA ALA A 520 -9.81 -1.75 16.60
C ALA A 520 -9.72 -3.22 17.03
N GLY A 521 -10.84 -3.96 16.93
CA GLY A 521 -10.86 -5.41 17.16
C GLY A 521 -9.92 -6.17 16.21
N VAL A 522 -9.92 -5.84 14.92
CA VAL A 522 -8.98 -6.42 13.94
C VAL A 522 -7.52 -6.08 14.28
N ALA A 523 -7.24 -4.85 14.72
CA ALA A 523 -5.90 -4.45 15.15
C ALA A 523 -5.45 -5.24 16.41
N LEU A 524 -6.34 -5.49 17.36
CA LEU A 524 -6.05 -6.33 18.54
C LEU A 524 -5.78 -7.79 18.15
N LEU A 525 -6.55 -8.36 17.21
CA LEU A 525 -6.30 -9.71 16.68
C LEU A 525 -4.94 -9.80 15.98
N ALA A 526 -4.48 -8.73 15.33
CA ALA A 526 -3.19 -8.68 14.65
C ALA A 526 -1.99 -8.70 15.62
N ILE A 527 -2.20 -8.55 16.94
CA ILE A 527 -1.17 -8.76 17.97
C ILE A 527 -0.68 -10.22 17.96
N VAL A 528 -1.53 -11.18 17.59
CA VAL A 528 -1.18 -12.60 17.53
C VAL A 528 -0.08 -12.86 16.48
N PRO A 529 -0.25 -12.52 15.19
CA PRO A 529 0.81 -12.67 14.21
C PRO A 529 2.03 -11.79 14.53
N ALA A 530 1.84 -10.56 15.03
CA ALA A 530 2.94 -9.70 15.45
C ALA A 530 3.82 -10.35 16.53
N GLY A 531 3.20 -11.10 17.45
CA GLY A 531 3.92 -11.83 18.50
C GLY A 531 4.75 -13.02 18.01
N ARG A 532 4.52 -13.49 16.79
CA ARG A 532 5.26 -14.59 16.15
C ARG A 532 6.31 -14.09 15.15
N MET A 533 6.52 -12.79 15.04
CA MET A 533 7.58 -12.19 14.26
C MET A 533 8.97 -12.61 14.77
N PRO A 534 10.04 -12.49 13.96
CA PRO A 534 11.38 -12.89 14.37
C PRO A 534 11.83 -12.25 15.68
N SER A 535 12.68 -12.96 16.41
CA SER A 535 13.23 -12.54 17.71
C SER A 535 14.67 -12.02 17.65
N PHE A 536 15.24 -11.86 16.44
CA PHE A 536 16.56 -11.24 16.26
C PHE A 536 16.43 -9.73 16.15
N SER A 537 17.43 -8.99 16.65
CA SER A 537 17.53 -7.55 16.41
C SER A 537 17.90 -7.28 14.94
N ALA A 538 17.44 -6.16 14.40
CA ALA A 538 17.68 -5.83 12.98
C ALA A 538 19.17 -5.63 12.60
N GLY A 539 20.08 -5.63 13.59
CA GLY A 539 21.53 -5.63 13.41
C GLY A 539 22.17 -7.02 13.39
N ASP A 540 21.46 -8.04 13.90
CA ASP A 540 21.94 -9.42 14.01
C ASP A 540 21.34 -10.29 12.90
N ILE A 541 21.63 -9.93 11.64
CA ILE A 541 21.36 -10.86 10.53
C ILE A 541 22.36 -12.00 10.69
N PRO A 542 21.93 -13.27 10.83
CA PRO A 542 22.86 -14.39 10.92
C PRO A 542 23.86 -14.34 9.75
N ALA A 543 25.15 -14.37 10.07
CA ALA A 543 26.22 -14.28 9.07
C ALA A 543 26.14 -15.36 7.98
N GLU A 544 25.44 -16.46 8.23
CA GLU A 544 25.16 -17.55 7.28
C GLU A 544 24.31 -17.12 6.06
N LEU A 545 23.58 -16.01 6.15
CA LEU A 545 22.87 -15.43 4.99
C LEU A 545 23.78 -14.54 4.13
N SER A 546 24.97 -14.15 4.63
CA SER A 546 25.96 -13.36 3.91
C SER A 546 27.07 -14.19 3.24
N SER A 547 27.28 -15.42 3.66
CA SER A 547 28.37 -16.30 3.18
C SER A 547 28.08 -17.03 1.85
N GLY A 548 26.90 -16.90 1.28
CA GLY A 548 26.55 -17.50 -0.01
C GLY A 548 27.06 -16.73 -1.25
N ILE A 549 27.90 -15.71 -1.10
CA ILE A 549 28.39 -14.86 -2.21
C ILE A 549 29.91 -14.90 -2.39
N GLU A 550 30.67 -15.47 -1.46
CA GLU A 550 32.15 -15.42 -1.53
C GLU A 550 32.83 -16.64 -2.17
N ASP A 551 32.11 -17.70 -2.53
CA ASP A 551 32.74 -18.92 -3.08
C ASP A 551 32.43 -19.20 -4.57
N VAL A 552 32.41 -18.17 -5.42
CA VAL A 552 32.49 -18.34 -6.88
C VAL A 552 33.52 -17.34 -7.42
N GLY A 553 34.76 -17.52 -7.06
CA GLY A 553 35.84 -16.72 -7.64
C GLY A 553 37.17 -16.90 -6.92
N ASP A 554 37.73 -18.06 -6.91
CA ASP A 554 39.14 -18.30 -7.19
C ASP A 554 39.44 -19.81 -7.20
N GLY A 555 39.24 -20.41 -8.36
CA GLY A 555 39.66 -21.76 -8.63
C GLY A 555 40.95 -21.74 -9.44
N THR A 556 42.09 -21.36 -8.84
CA THR A 556 43.41 -21.66 -9.40
C THR A 556 44.40 -21.90 -8.28
N GLU A 557 44.86 -23.19 -8.30
CA GLU A 557 46.17 -23.65 -7.87
C GLU A 557 46.55 -23.64 -6.39
N ALA A 558 46.57 -24.84 -5.82
CA ALA A 558 47.85 -25.40 -5.35
C ALA A 558 47.72 -26.90 -5.05
N ARG A 559 48.10 -27.72 -6.04
CA ARG A 559 48.55 -29.08 -5.76
C ARG A 559 49.83 -28.97 -4.92
N THR A 560 49.78 -29.42 -3.66
CA THR A 560 50.97 -29.84 -2.92
C THR A 560 50.78 -31.27 -2.44
N THR A 561 51.60 -32.14 -2.99
CA THR A 561 51.89 -33.53 -2.67
C THR A 561 52.09 -33.80 -1.18
N PRO A 562 51.62 -34.93 -0.64
CA PRO A 562 51.93 -35.33 0.73
C PRO A 562 53.28 -36.02 0.78
N GLY A 563 54.21 -35.40 1.49
CA GLY A 563 55.50 -36.02 1.87
C GLY A 563 55.27 -37.12 2.89
N ARG A 564 55.66 -38.34 2.50
CA ARG A 564 55.92 -39.50 3.35
C ARG A 564 56.90 -39.18 4.45
N ARG A 565 56.58 -39.45 5.70
CA ARG A 565 57.57 -39.81 6.73
C ARG A 565 57.09 -41.06 7.44
N GLY A 566 57.99 -42.07 7.39
CA GLY A 566 57.84 -43.34 8.03
C GLY A 566 58.22 -43.33 9.51
N PRO A 567 58.06 -44.44 10.21
CA PRO A 567 58.11 -44.54 11.65
C PRO A 567 59.55 -44.80 12.16
N THR A 568 59.86 -44.24 13.32
CA THR A 568 60.94 -44.78 14.15
C THR A 568 60.52 -44.78 15.61
N SER A 569 60.56 -45.99 16.14
CA SER A 569 60.74 -46.45 17.52
C SER A 569 59.95 -45.77 18.63
#